data_439a389289ed2a1073fe946c8b04647f
#
_entry.id   439a389289ed2a1073fe946c8b04647f
#
_cell.length_a   1.000
_cell.length_b   1.000
_cell.length_c   1.000
_cell.angle_alpha   90.00
_cell.angle_beta   90.00
_cell.angle_gamma   90.00
#
_symmetry.space_group_name_H-M   'P 1'
#
loop_
_entity.id
_entity.type
_entity.pdbx_description
1 polymer ?
#
loop_
_entity_poly.entity_id
_entity_poly.type
_entity_poly.pdbx_seq_one_letter_code
_entity_poly.pdbx_strand_id
1 'polypeptide(L)'
;QKTTGEVIGNALRPMTIGRPQSPLSNFTADVLVQQARKEGIPCDFGLINIGAIRCDITRGAVTKGDILSCYPFDNYICHISLPGREVKRLFRIIASRGGEGISREVELTLSPDRKIKRLAIGGKKIKPRRIYHITTIDFTANGGDEMTPLTRHRKRIDTKTRLCDLMTAAFGETTI
;
A
#
# COMPACT_ATOMS: atom_id res chain seq x y z
N GLN A 1 -20.82 2.65 -19.53
CA GLN A 1 -19.85 3.21 -20.48
C GLN A 1 -19.63 4.72 -20.27
N LYS A 2 -20.67 5.49 -19.96
CA LYS A 2 -20.54 6.94 -19.63
C LYS A 2 -19.71 7.20 -18.37
N THR A 3 -19.65 6.25 -17.41
CA THR A 3 -18.97 6.42 -16.13
C THR A 3 -17.45 6.23 -16.22
N THR A 4 -16.92 5.47 -17.19
CA THR A 4 -15.49 5.22 -17.32
C THR A 4 -14.71 6.39 -17.92
N GLY A 5 -15.37 7.20 -18.75
CA GLY A 5 -14.77 8.42 -19.33
C GLY A 5 -14.87 9.65 -18.43
N GLU A 6 -15.52 9.53 -17.27
CA GLU A 6 -15.65 10.64 -16.33
C GLU A 6 -14.29 11.03 -15.76
N VAL A 7 -13.92 12.30 -15.90
CA VAL A 7 -12.73 12.87 -15.27
C VAL A 7 -12.97 13.02 -13.78
N ILE A 8 -12.14 12.39 -12.97
CA ILE A 8 -12.27 12.40 -11.51
C ILE A 8 -11.18 13.21 -10.82
N GLY A 9 -10.09 13.53 -11.51
CA GLY A 9 -8.98 14.23 -10.92
C GLY A 9 -7.96 14.66 -11.96
N ASN A 10 -6.80 15.12 -11.49
CA ASN A 10 -5.71 15.57 -12.35
C ASN A 10 -4.36 15.20 -11.74
N ALA A 11 -3.49 14.59 -12.54
CA ALA A 11 -2.13 14.28 -12.14
C ALA A 11 -1.17 15.34 -12.69
N LEU A 12 -0.44 16.01 -11.80
CA LEU A 12 0.53 17.06 -12.17
C LEU A 12 1.79 16.47 -12.81
N ARG A 13 2.04 15.20 -12.59
CA ARG A 13 3.20 14.46 -13.11
C ARG A 13 2.79 13.03 -13.40
N PRO A 14 3.58 12.31 -14.22
CA PRO A 14 3.34 10.88 -14.40
C PRO A 14 3.44 10.15 -13.06
N MET A 15 2.46 9.30 -12.78
CA MET A 15 2.46 8.44 -11.59
C MET A 15 2.78 7.01 -12.06
N THR A 16 4.06 6.69 -12.01
CA THR A 16 4.58 5.40 -12.50
C THR A 16 4.58 4.34 -11.41
N ILE A 17 4.62 3.08 -11.85
CA ILE A 17 4.75 1.91 -10.98
C ILE A 17 6.09 1.22 -11.22
N GLY A 18 6.75 0.75 -10.18
CA GLY A 18 8.05 0.07 -10.29
C GLY A 18 8.71 -0.19 -8.95
N ARG A 19 9.85 -0.87 -9.01
CA ARG A 19 10.68 -1.21 -7.87
C ARG A 19 12.01 -0.43 -7.93
N PRO A 20 12.66 -0.14 -6.81
CA PRO A 20 12.31 -0.50 -5.41
C PRO A 20 11.17 0.32 -4.83
N GLN A 21 10.84 1.44 -5.41
CA GLN A 21 9.72 2.30 -5.05
C GLN A 21 9.22 3.05 -6.29
N SER A 22 8.02 3.62 -6.21
CA SER A 22 7.45 4.38 -7.31
C SER A 22 6.40 5.38 -6.81
N PRO A 23 6.16 6.47 -7.55
CA PRO A 23 5.16 7.45 -7.15
C PRO A 23 3.78 6.84 -6.89
N LEU A 24 3.33 5.95 -7.76
CA LEU A 24 1.97 5.40 -7.65
C LEU A 24 1.84 4.42 -6.49
N SER A 25 2.82 3.55 -6.26
CA SER A 25 2.78 2.63 -5.12
C SER A 25 2.92 3.36 -3.79
N ASN A 26 3.79 4.37 -3.72
CA ASN A 26 3.94 5.21 -2.53
C ASN A 26 2.62 5.93 -2.20
N PHE A 27 2.02 6.55 -3.20
CA PHE A 27 0.73 7.23 -3.04
C PHE A 27 -0.37 6.26 -2.58
N THR A 28 -0.47 5.09 -3.19
CA THR A 28 -1.47 4.08 -2.81
C THR A 28 -1.30 3.67 -1.35
N ALA A 29 -0.08 3.38 -0.92
CA ALA A 29 0.20 3.02 0.47
C ALA A 29 -0.13 4.17 1.44
N ASP A 30 0.17 5.42 1.07
CA ASP A 30 -0.18 6.59 1.88
C ASP A 30 -1.70 6.75 2.00
N VAL A 31 -2.46 6.51 0.93
CA VAL A 31 -3.92 6.55 0.94
C VAL A 31 -4.51 5.50 1.88
N LEU A 32 -3.91 4.31 1.94
CA LEU A 32 -4.33 3.27 2.90
C LEU A 32 -4.21 3.76 4.34
N VAL A 33 -3.12 4.42 4.67
CA VAL A 33 -2.91 4.99 6.01
C VAL A 33 -3.96 6.07 6.32
N GLN A 34 -4.21 6.96 5.36
CA GLN A 34 -5.22 8.02 5.52
C GLN A 34 -6.61 7.44 5.75
N GLN A 35 -6.95 6.38 5.05
CA GLN A 35 -8.25 5.71 5.20
C GLN A 35 -8.42 5.12 6.59
N ALA A 36 -7.39 4.45 7.11
CA ALA A 36 -7.41 3.93 8.47
C ALA A 36 -7.63 5.04 9.50
N ARG A 37 -6.94 6.16 9.33
CA ARG A 37 -7.08 7.32 10.21
C ARG A 37 -8.47 7.94 10.16
N LYS A 38 -9.07 8.04 8.98
CA LYS A 38 -10.45 8.51 8.81
C LYS A 38 -11.45 7.62 9.54
N GLU A 39 -11.21 6.31 9.58
CA GLU A 39 -12.04 5.33 10.27
C GLU A 39 -11.76 5.25 11.76
N GLY A 40 -10.77 6.00 12.27
CA GLY A 40 -10.37 5.93 13.68
C GLY A 40 -9.63 4.64 14.04
N ILE A 41 -9.07 3.95 13.06
CA ILE A 41 -8.35 2.69 13.26
C ILE A 41 -6.85 2.96 13.37
N PRO A 42 -6.16 2.43 14.38
CA PRO A 42 -4.72 2.58 14.51
C PRO A 42 -3.98 2.06 13.28
N CYS A 43 -3.01 2.83 12.79
CA CYS A 43 -2.22 2.45 11.62
C CYS A 43 -0.80 3.00 11.76
N ASP A 44 0.18 2.11 11.81
CA ASP A 44 1.60 2.46 11.83
C ASP A 44 2.14 2.65 10.43
N PHE A 45 1.68 1.86 9.46
CA PHE A 45 2.02 2.01 8.05
C PHE A 45 1.05 1.29 7.13
N GLY A 46 1.08 1.68 5.85
CA GLY A 46 0.32 1.07 4.78
C GLY A 46 1.23 0.23 3.88
N LEU A 47 0.67 -0.83 3.31
CA LEU A 47 1.38 -1.77 2.45
C LEU A 47 0.51 -2.17 1.27
N ILE A 48 1.06 -2.08 0.09
CA ILE A 48 0.43 -2.58 -1.14
C ILE A 48 1.47 -3.34 -1.97
N ASN A 49 1.11 -4.52 -2.43
CA ASN A 49 1.96 -5.25 -3.36
C ASN A 49 1.95 -4.56 -4.74
N ILE A 50 3.11 -4.49 -5.38
CA ILE A 50 3.24 -3.85 -6.70
C ILE A 50 2.29 -4.50 -7.71
N GLY A 51 2.11 -5.81 -7.66
CA GLY A 51 1.24 -6.55 -8.58
C GLY A 51 -0.24 -6.16 -8.52
N ALA A 52 -0.69 -5.48 -7.46
CA ALA A 52 -2.06 -4.99 -7.37
C ALA A 52 -2.32 -3.77 -8.26
N ILE A 53 -1.26 -3.09 -8.70
CA ILE A 53 -1.32 -1.90 -9.54
C ILE A 53 -0.83 -2.29 -10.93
N ARG A 54 -1.69 -2.20 -11.94
CA ARG A 54 -1.44 -2.83 -13.25
C ARG A 54 -1.00 -1.87 -14.35
N CYS A 55 -1.03 -0.56 -14.11
CA CYS A 55 -0.57 0.42 -15.07
C CYS A 55 -0.17 1.73 -14.40
N ASP A 56 0.53 2.57 -15.17
CA ASP A 56 0.87 3.93 -14.74
C ASP A 56 -0.34 4.86 -14.93
N ILE A 57 -0.35 5.96 -14.19
CA ILE A 57 -1.25 7.09 -14.42
C ILE A 57 -0.46 8.16 -15.16
N THR A 58 -0.93 8.59 -16.32
CA THR A 58 -0.29 9.64 -17.10
C THR A 58 -0.57 11.02 -16.52
N ARG A 59 0.32 11.97 -16.81
CA ARG A 59 0.10 13.38 -16.47
C ARG A 59 -1.17 13.90 -17.14
N GLY A 60 -1.94 14.70 -16.42
CA GLY A 60 -3.15 15.35 -16.95
C GLY A 60 -4.41 14.79 -16.31
N ALA A 61 -5.52 14.89 -17.02
CA ALA A 61 -6.82 14.42 -16.54
C ALA A 61 -6.79 12.92 -16.26
N VAL A 62 -7.30 12.54 -15.08
CA VAL A 62 -7.42 11.15 -14.65
C VAL A 62 -8.89 10.78 -14.71
N THR A 63 -9.21 9.72 -15.44
CA THR A 63 -10.58 9.25 -15.58
C THR A 63 -10.85 8.06 -14.66
N LYS A 64 -12.13 7.80 -14.44
CA LYS A 64 -12.56 6.60 -13.71
C LYS A 64 -12.07 5.33 -14.39
N GLY A 65 -12.03 5.30 -15.72
CA GLY A 65 -11.49 4.18 -16.50
C GLY A 65 -10.01 3.95 -16.26
N ASP A 66 -9.23 5.03 -16.09
CA ASP A 66 -7.81 4.92 -15.73
C ASP A 66 -7.63 4.20 -14.40
N ILE A 67 -8.44 4.54 -13.39
CA ILE A 67 -8.38 3.90 -12.08
C ILE A 67 -8.78 2.43 -12.16
N LEU A 68 -9.85 2.12 -12.90
CA LEU A 68 -10.28 0.73 -13.09
C LEU A 68 -9.21 -0.11 -13.79
N SER A 69 -8.47 0.48 -14.73
CA SER A 69 -7.36 -0.20 -15.41
C SER A 69 -6.16 -0.42 -14.49
N CYS A 70 -5.86 0.54 -13.61
CA CYS A 70 -4.75 0.43 -12.66
C CYS A 70 -5.03 -0.50 -11.50
N TYR A 71 -6.27 -0.50 -11.01
CA TYR A 71 -6.69 -1.32 -9.86
C TYR A 71 -7.85 -2.24 -10.28
N PRO A 72 -7.59 -3.22 -11.18
CA PRO A 72 -8.67 -3.99 -11.80
C PRO A 72 -9.20 -5.13 -10.94
N PHE A 73 -8.52 -5.46 -9.84
CA PHE A 73 -8.89 -6.59 -8.99
C PHE A 73 -9.93 -6.19 -7.94
N ASP A 74 -10.73 -7.16 -7.53
CA ASP A 74 -11.75 -6.97 -6.50
C ASP A 74 -11.13 -7.15 -5.10
N ASN A 75 -10.22 -6.24 -4.74
CA ASN A 75 -9.52 -6.26 -3.46
C ASN A 75 -10.19 -5.33 -2.45
N TYR A 76 -10.33 -5.82 -1.22
CA TYR A 76 -10.89 -5.08 -0.09
C TYR A 76 -9.79 -4.66 0.89
N ILE A 77 -9.97 -3.50 1.50
CA ILE A 77 -9.04 -2.99 2.50
C ILE A 77 -9.14 -3.82 3.78
N CYS A 78 -7.99 -4.18 4.34
CA CYS A 78 -7.87 -4.93 5.58
C CYS A 78 -6.94 -4.21 6.56
N HIS A 79 -7.27 -4.29 7.83
CA HIS A 79 -6.42 -3.79 8.92
C HIS A 79 -5.89 -4.98 9.71
N ILE A 80 -4.57 -5.06 9.86
CA ILE A 80 -3.85 -6.16 10.48
C ILE A 80 -3.08 -5.65 11.68
N SER A 81 -3.18 -6.35 12.81
CA SER A 81 -2.32 -6.13 13.97
C SER A 81 -1.29 -7.26 14.05
N LEU A 82 -0.02 -6.93 13.95
CA LEU A 82 1.07 -7.88 13.74
C LEU A 82 2.20 -7.67 14.74
N PRO A 83 2.72 -8.74 15.39
CA PRO A 83 3.88 -8.59 16.26
C PRO A 83 5.11 -8.14 15.50
N GLY A 84 5.96 -7.34 16.15
CA GLY A 84 7.17 -6.78 15.52
C GLY A 84 8.11 -7.83 14.96
N ARG A 85 8.22 -9.01 15.56
CA ARG A 85 9.03 -10.11 15.02
C ARG A 85 8.52 -10.56 13.63
N GLU A 86 7.20 -10.55 13.42
CA GLU A 86 6.61 -10.86 12.12
C GLU A 86 6.73 -9.69 11.14
N VAL A 87 6.67 -8.45 11.64
CA VAL A 87 6.94 -7.27 10.83
C VAL A 87 8.37 -7.32 10.27
N LYS A 88 9.34 -7.70 11.08
CA LYS A 88 10.73 -7.86 10.62
C LYS A 88 10.85 -8.93 9.52
N ARG A 89 10.16 -10.06 9.69
CA ARG A 89 10.11 -11.12 8.67
C ARG A 89 9.47 -10.63 7.37
N LEU A 90 8.38 -9.87 7.50
CA LEU A 90 7.69 -9.27 6.37
C LEU A 90 8.63 -8.37 5.56
N PHE A 91 9.37 -7.49 6.22
CA PHE A 91 10.30 -6.59 5.54
C PHE A 91 11.50 -7.32 4.91
N ARG A 92 11.95 -8.45 5.47
CA ARG A 92 12.96 -9.28 4.81
C ARG A 92 12.44 -9.83 3.48
N ILE A 93 11.18 -10.26 3.45
CA ILE A 93 10.54 -10.74 2.22
C ILE A 93 10.38 -9.60 1.22
N ILE A 94 9.90 -8.44 1.66
CA ILE A 94 9.78 -7.24 0.83
C ILE A 94 11.14 -6.87 0.23
N ALA A 95 12.19 -6.90 1.04
CA ALA A 95 13.55 -6.61 0.59
C ALA A 95 14.02 -7.63 -0.47
N SER A 96 13.80 -8.92 -0.25
CA SER A 96 14.20 -9.97 -1.17
C SER A 96 13.50 -9.86 -2.54
N ARG A 97 12.30 -9.28 -2.56
CA ARG A 97 11.56 -9.01 -3.79
C ARG A 97 11.97 -7.69 -4.46
N GLY A 98 12.86 -6.93 -3.84
CA GLY A 98 13.34 -5.65 -4.36
C GLY A 98 12.46 -4.45 -4.01
N GLY A 99 11.56 -4.60 -3.05
CA GLY A 99 10.64 -3.56 -2.59
C GLY A 99 9.19 -3.80 -2.97
N GLU A 100 8.29 -3.19 -2.24
CA GLU A 100 6.85 -3.17 -2.48
C GLU A 100 6.33 -1.75 -2.22
N GLY A 101 5.03 -1.50 -2.35
CA GLY A 101 4.44 -0.22 -2.01
C GLY A 101 4.33 -0.05 -0.49
N ILE A 102 5.04 0.91 0.05
CA ILE A 102 5.11 1.16 1.49
C ILE A 102 4.89 2.64 1.75
N SER A 103 4.11 2.97 2.78
CA SER A 103 3.80 4.35 3.12
C SER A 103 5.00 5.10 3.72
N ARG A 104 4.90 6.43 3.74
CA ARG A 104 5.95 7.35 4.15
C ARG A 104 6.43 7.18 5.59
N GLU A 105 5.65 6.53 6.44
CA GLU A 105 6.01 6.26 7.83
C GLU A 105 7.20 5.29 7.95
N VAL A 106 7.48 4.52 6.90
CA VAL A 106 8.55 3.53 6.89
C VAL A 106 9.80 4.09 6.22
N GLU A 107 10.94 3.94 6.89
CA GLU A 107 12.26 4.12 6.31
C GLU A 107 12.86 2.74 6.05
N LEU A 108 13.06 2.40 4.79
CA LEU A 108 13.67 1.13 4.38
C LEU A 108 14.80 1.43 3.40
N THR A 109 16.01 1.06 3.79
CA THR A 109 17.18 1.16 2.91
C THR A 109 17.73 -0.24 2.65
N LEU A 110 17.92 -0.56 1.37
CA LEU A 110 18.42 -1.85 0.92
C LEU A 110 19.84 -1.71 0.36
N SER A 111 20.65 -2.74 0.57
CA SER A 111 21.92 -2.89 -0.15
C SER A 111 21.66 -3.40 -1.59
N PRO A 112 22.68 -3.33 -2.49
CA PRO A 112 22.52 -3.85 -3.85
C PRO A 112 22.14 -5.34 -3.91
N ASP A 113 22.53 -6.12 -2.90
CA ASP A 113 22.16 -7.54 -2.76
C ASP A 113 20.82 -7.75 -2.04
N ARG A 114 20.00 -6.68 -1.92
CA ARG A 114 18.64 -6.71 -1.35
C ARG A 114 18.58 -7.06 0.14
N LYS A 115 19.63 -6.73 0.87
CA LYS A 115 19.65 -6.85 2.33
C LYS A 115 19.24 -5.55 2.98
N ILE A 116 18.60 -5.64 4.13
CA ILE A 116 18.14 -4.46 4.88
C ILE A 116 19.32 -3.80 5.57
N LYS A 117 19.61 -2.55 5.23
CA LYS A 117 20.59 -1.71 5.92
C LYS A 117 19.94 -0.86 7.01
N ARG A 118 18.73 -0.38 6.77
CA ARG A 118 17.96 0.43 7.71
C ARG A 118 16.49 0.09 7.59
N LEU A 119 15.87 -0.07 8.76
CA LEU A 119 14.41 -0.26 8.84
C LEU A 119 13.92 0.47 10.08
N ALA A 120 13.05 1.46 9.88
CA ALA A 120 12.42 2.21 10.96
C ALA A 120 10.97 2.54 10.59
N ILE A 121 10.11 2.57 11.59
CA ILE A 121 8.71 2.97 11.46
C ILE A 121 8.48 4.13 12.42
N GLY A 122 8.00 5.27 11.87
CA GLY A 122 7.86 6.49 12.67
C GLY A 122 9.19 6.96 13.25
N GLY A 123 10.31 6.73 12.53
CA GLY A 123 11.65 7.10 12.96
C GLY A 123 12.28 6.19 14.00
N LYS A 124 11.61 5.09 14.37
CA LYS A 124 12.05 4.17 15.42
C LYS A 124 12.29 2.77 14.88
N LYS A 125 13.30 2.10 15.42
CA LYS A 125 13.56 0.68 15.13
C LYS A 125 12.38 -0.19 15.57
N ILE A 126 12.15 -1.27 14.84
CA ILE A 126 11.06 -2.21 15.14
C ILE A 126 11.39 -3.00 16.41
N LYS A 127 10.44 -2.99 17.35
CA LYS A 127 10.54 -3.76 18.60
C LYS A 127 9.82 -5.09 18.42
N PRO A 128 10.50 -6.25 18.63
CA PRO A 128 9.92 -7.56 18.34
C PRO A 128 8.63 -7.88 19.10
N ARG A 129 8.48 -7.35 20.29
CA ARG A 129 7.31 -7.63 21.14
C ARG A 129 6.19 -6.62 21.01
N ARG A 130 6.41 -5.50 20.33
CA ARG A 130 5.38 -4.50 20.09
C ARG A 130 4.42 -5.00 19.01
N ILE A 131 3.15 -4.62 19.13
CA ILE A 131 2.15 -4.85 18.08
C ILE A 131 2.12 -3.65 17.16
N TYR A 132 2.25 -3.90 15.85
CA TYR A 132 2.16 -2.88 14.81
C TYR A 132 0.87 -3.05 14.04
N HIS A 133 0.29 -1.92 13.64
CA HIS A 133 -0.97 -1.87 12.90
C HIS A 133 -0.69 -1.53 11.45
N ILE A 134 -1.17 -2.38 10.53
CA ILE A 134 -0.88 -2.29 9.10
C ILE A 134 -2.20 -2.24 8.35
N THR A 135 -2.34 -1.29 7.44
CA THR A 135 -3.47 -1.28 6.51
C THR A 135 -2.98 -1.74 5.14
N THR A 136 -3.63 -2.74 4.60
CA THR A 136 -3.28 -3.39 3.34
C THR A 136 -4.56 -3.87 2.64
N ILE A 137 -4.44 -4.83 1.73
CA ILE A 137 -5.59 -5.45 1.04
C ILE A 137 -5.69 -6.92 1.42
N ASP A 138 -6.85 -7.51 1.16
CA ASP A 138 -7.14 -8.92 1.46
C ASP A 138 -6.14 -9.89 0.82
N PHE A 139 -5.70 -9.62 -0.43
CA PHE A 139 -4.73 -10.46 -1.12
C PHE A 139 -3.44 -10.64 -0.32
N THR A 140 -2.83 -9.55 0.15
CA THR A 140 -1.61 -9.59 0.97
C THR A 140 -1.89 -10.12 2.37
N ALA A 141 -3.01 -9.72 2.97
CA ALA A 141 -3.44 -10.22 4.27
C ALA A 141 -3.60 -11.74 4.29
N ASN A 142 -3.99 -12.34 3.17
CA ASN A 142 -4.10 -13.78 3.00
C ASN A 142 -2.75 -14.46 2.66
N GLY A 143 -1.66 -13.71 2.61
CA GLY A 143 -0.32 -14.23 2.33
C GLY A 143 0.09 -14.17 0.87
N GLY A 144 -0.67 -13.47 0.00
CA GLY A 144 -0.30 -13.29 -1.40
C GLY A 144 1.04 -12.59 -1.57
N ASP A 145 1.73 -12.84 -2.67
CA ASP A 145 3.06 -12.33 -2.98
C ASP A 145 4.09 -12.61 -1.88
N GLU A 146 4.03 -13.82 -1.33
CA GLU A 146 4.95 -14.31 -0.30
C GLU A 146 4.80 -13.60 1.06
N MET A 147 3.80 -12.74 1.24
CA MET A 147 3.61 -11.98 2.49
C MET A 147 2.98 -12.83 3.60
N THR A 148 3.44 -14.06 3.75
CA THR A 148 2.94 -15.01 4.75
C THR A 148 3.03 -14.54 6.20
N PRO A 149 4.01 -13.68 6.61
CA PRO A 149 3.98 -13.14 7.98
C PRO A 149 2.69 -12.41 8.34
N LEU A 150 1.99 -11.81 7.38
CA LEU A 150 0.71 -11.14 7.63
C LEU A 150 -0.38 -12.10 8.10
N THR A 151 -0.30 -13.39 7.75
CA THR A 151 -1.25 -14.41 8.21
C THR A 151 -1.08 -14.74 9.70
N ARG A 152 0.02 -14.34 10.32
CA ARG A 152 0.32 -14.56 11.74
C ARG A 152 -0.10 -13.36 12.60
N HIS A 153 -1.16 -12.71 12.18
CA HIS A 153 -1.72 -11.56 12.87
C HIS A 153 -2.36 -11.93 14.22
N ARG A 154 -2.41 -10.95 15.10
CA ARG A 154 -3.15 -11.02 16.39
C ARG A 154 -4.59 -10.59 16.20
N LYS A 155 -4.83 -9.65 15.29
CA LYS A 155 -6.16 -9.15 14.95
C LYS A 155 -6.21 -8.81 13.47
N ARG A 156 -7.35 -9.05 12.86
CA ARG A 156 -7.65 -8.69 11.49
C ARG A 156 -9.05 -8.09 11.41
N ILE A 157 -9.16 -6.96 10.74
CA ILE A 157 -10.44 -6.32 10.44
C ILE A 157 -10.58 -6.28 8.92
N ASP A 158 -11.56 -7.02 8.40
CA ASP A 158 -11.92 -6.95 6.98
C ASP A 158 -12.96 -5.86 6.80
N THR A 159 -12.75 -4.99 5.81
CA THR A 159 -13.70 -3.93 5.48
C THR A 159 -14.46 -4.27 4.21
N LYS A 160 -15.48 -3.46 3.92
CA LYS A 160 -16.23 -3.54 2.67
C LYS A 160 -15.78 -2.47 1.67
N THR A 161 -14.66 -1.81 1.94
CA THR A 161 -14.10 -0.78 1.08
C THR A 161 -13.19 -1.41 0.04
N ARG A 162 -13.52 -1.23 -1.23
CA ARG A 162 -12.69 -1.71 -2.34
C ARG A 162 -11.53 -0.75 -2.58
N LEU A 163 -10.36 -1.29 -2.90
CA LEU A 163 -9.18 -0.49 -3.22
C LEU A 163 -9.46 0.45 -4.40
N CYS A 164 -10.12 -0.05 -5.45
CA CYS A 164 -10.45 0.75 -6.63
C CYS A 164 -11.32 1.97 -6.27
N ASP A 165 -12.33 1.77 -5.43
CA ASP A 165 -13.22 2.86 -4.99
C ASP A 165 -12.47 3.87 -4.13
N LEU A 166 -11.62 3.39 -3.23
CA LEU A 166 -10.77 4.24 -2.40
C LEU A 166 -9.83 5.09 -3.24
N MET A 167 -9.20 4.50 -4.26
CA MET A 167 -8.29 5.23 -5.15
C MET A 167 -9.02 6.22 -6.04
N THR A 168 -10.23 5.90 -6.49
CA THR A 168 -11.10 6.82 -7.23
C THR A 168 -11.37 8.07 -6.39
N ALA A 169 -11.77 7.89 -5.14
CA ALA A 169 -12.00 9.01 -4.22
C ALA A 169 -10.72 9.82 -3.96
N ALA A 170 -9.59 9.13 -3.75
CA ALA A 170 -8.31 9.79 -3.47
C ALA A 170 -7.85 10.68 -4.62
N PHE A 171 -7.96 10.22 -5.87
CA PHE A 171 -7.62 11.03 -7.04
C PHE A 171 -8.61 12.19 -7.26
N GLY A 172 -9.86 12.03 -6.82
CA GLY A 172 -10.87 13.08 -6.91
C GLY A 172 -10.68 14.19 -5.87
N GLU A 173 -10.12 13.87 -4.71
CA GLU A 173 -9.94 14.82 -3.60
C GLU A 173 -8.59 15.53 -3.63
N THR A 174 -7.59 14.96 -4.31
CA THR A 174 -6.21 15.44 -4.26
C THR A 174 -5.66 15.67 -5.66
N THR A 175 -5.05 16.84 -5.88
CA THR A 175 -4.24 17.09 -7.06
C THR A 175 -2.84 16.53 -6.80
N ILE A 176 -2.41 15.60 -7.65
CA ILE A 176 -1.20 14.80 -7.42
C ILE A 176 -0.16 15.04 -8.50
#